data_e9d254b5ddf95de3b61e70c81999721a
#
_entry.id   e9d254b5ddf95de3b61e70c81999721a
#
_cell.length_a   1.000
_cell.length_b   1.000
_cell.length_c   1.000
_cell.angle_alpha   90.00
_cell.angle_beta   90.00
_cell.angle_gamma   90.00
#
_symmetry.space_group_name_H-M   'P 1'
#
loop_
_entity.id
_entity.type
_entity.pdbx_description
1 polymer ?
#
loop_
_entity_poly.entity_id
_entity_poly.type
_entity_poly.pdbx_seq_one_letter_code
_entity_poly.pdbx_strand_id
1 'polypeptide(L)'
;MAKDRITCHILDTAQGCPAAGVRVRLELVTPPAPAAAAAAAAAASATNGSLSSPLEAPPHSHHHTHGPTQVFESQTNEDGRVAVWLPYSASNASGDVPVYTLDDVLGKAEAEAAAASLGGGPTTWTLRFDTDGYYDGKAFFPEVAVTFRVAAGQHYHVPLLLNPFSYTTYRGS
;
A
#
# COMPACT_ATOMS: atom_id res chain seq x y z
N MET A 1 11.76 20.09 -8.90
CA MET A 1 10.45 19.51 -8.56
C MET A 1 10.43 19.27 -7.05
N ALA A 2 9.32 19.57 -6.39
CA ALA A 2 9.16 19.24 -4.97
C ALA A 2 9.16 17.71 -4.82
N LYS A 3 9.73 17.22 -3.72
CA LYS A 3 9.71 15.79 -3.36
C LYS A 3 8.43 15.49 -2.60
N ASP A 4 7.83 14.34 -2.87
CA ASP A 4 6.71 13.84 -2.08
C ASP A 4 7.11 13.54 -0.63
N ARG A 5 6.13 13.51 0.26
CA ARG A 5 6.34 13.29 1.70
C ARG A 5 6.86 11.89 2.02
N ILE A 6 6.62 10.91 1.15
CA ILE A 6 7.17 9.56 1.26
C ILE A 6 8.11 9.34 0.08
N THR A 7 9.34 8.98 0.36
CA THR A 7 10.39 8.71 -0.64
C THR A 7 11.09 7.40 -0.32
N CYS A 8 11.72 6.78 -1.30
CA CYS A 8 12.57 5.61 -1.06
C CYS A 8 13.87 5.68 -1.87
N HIS A 9 14.82 4.83 -1.51
CA HIS A 9 16.10 4.68 -2.18
C HIS A 9 16.53 3.22 -2.09
N ILE A 10 16.93 2.65 -3.21
CA ILE A 10 17.34 1.25 -3.30
C ILE A 10 18.80 1.18 -3.71
N LEU A 11 19.59 0.45 -2.94
CA LEU A 11 20.99 0.14 -3.21
C LEU A 11 21.14 -1.37 -3.44
N ASP A 12 21.68 -1.76 -4.60
CA ASP A 12 22.10 -3.13 -4.84
C ASP A 12 23.46 -3.37 -4.16
N THR A 13 23.44 -4.08 -3.05
CA THR A 13 24.63 -4.35 -2.24
C THR A 13 25.52 -5.46 -2.84
N ALA A 14 24.99 -6.26 -3.77
CA ALA A 14 25.80 -7.24 -4.48
C ALA A 14 26.66 -6.57 -5.56
N GLN A 15 26.14 -5.52 -6.20
CA GLN A 15 26.84 -4.74 -7.20
C GLN A 15 27.55 -3.51 -6.63
N GLY A 16 27.15 -3.06 -5.43
CA GLY A 16 27.69 -1.86 -4.78
C GLY A 16 27.26 -0.55 -5.45
N CYS A 17 26.09 -0.53 -6.12
CA CYS A 17 25.59 0.62 -6.86
C CYS A 17 24.09 0.86 -6.60
N PRO A 18 23.56 2.06 -6.94
CA PRO A 18 22.12 2.31 -6.92
C PRO A 18 21.37 1.32 -7.81
N ALA A 19 20.23 0.80 -7.32
CA ALA A 19 19.36 -0.07 -8.09
C ALA A 19 18.38 0.78 -8.91
N ALA A 20 18.72 1.06 -10.16
CA ALA A 20 17.87 1.80 -11.10
C ALA A 20 16.83 0.89 -11.75
N GLY A 21 15.66 1.45 -12.08
CA GLY A 21 14.62 0.72 -12.80
C GLY A 21 13.76 -0.23 -11.97
N VAL A 22 13.90 -0.25 -10.65
CA VAL A 22 13.04 -1.05 -9.77
C VAL A 22 11.64 -0.43 -9.74
N ARG A 23 10.62 -1.21 -10.07
CA ARG A 23 9.22 -0.79 -9.91
C ARG A 23 8.83 -0.84 -8.45
N VAL A 24 8.16 0.21 -7.98
CA VAL A 24 7.74 0.35 -6.60
C VAL A 24 6.28 0.78 -6.54
N ARG A 25 5.50 0.16 -5.68
CA ARG A 25 4.15 0.58 -5.34
C ARG A 25 4.08 1.08 -3.91
N LEU A 26 3.26 2.09 -3.69
CA LEU A 26 2.96 2.62 -2.37
C LEU A 26 1.45 2.50 -2.15
N GLU A 27 1.06 1.81 -1.09
CA GLU A 27 -0.32 1.47 -0.78
C GLU A 27 -0.72 2.00 0.60
N LEU A 28 -1.88 2.66 0.68
CA LEU A 28 -2.51 3.00 1.96
C LEU A 28 -3.17 1.73 2.52
N VAL A 29 -2.74 1.31 3.70
CA VAL A 29 -3.34 0.18 4.42
C VAL A 29 -4.58 0.69 5.16
N THR A 30 -5.77 0.37 4.63
CA THR A 30 -7.02 0.66 5.32
C THR A 30 -7.15 -0.27 6.52
N PRO A 31 -7.33 0.26 7.76
CA PRO A 31 -7.60 -0.61 8.90
C PRO A 31 -8.87 -1.42 8.65
N PRO A 32 -8.96 -2.68 9.12
CA PRO A 32 -10.19 -3.43 9.04
C PRO A 32 -11.31 -2.67 9.75
N ALA A 33 -12.49 -2.63 9.15
CA ALA A 33 -13.66 -2.00 9.75
C ALA A 33 -13.84 -2.52 11.19
N PRO A 34 -14.12 -1.65 12.19
CA PRO A 34 -14.28 -2.08 13.57
C PRO A 34 -15.34 -3.16 13.67
N ALA A 35 -15.07 -4.23 14.41
CA ALA A 35 -15.94 -5.41 14.55
C ALA A 35 -17.40 -5.07 14.94
N ALA A 36 -17.64 -3.91 15.53
CA ALA A 36 -18.98 -3.39 15.85
C ALA A 36 -19.83 -3.13 14.59
N ALA A 37 -19.25 -2.73 13.47
CA ALA A 37 -19.97 -2.53 12.21
C ALA A 37 -20.36 -3.88 11.57
N ALA A 38 -19.52 -4.90 11.71
CA ALA A 38 -19.83 -6.26 11.26
C ALA A 38 -20.95 -6.91 12.08
N ALA A 39 -20.98 -6.68 13.40
CA ALA A 39 -22.02 -7.16 14.30
C ALA A 39 -23.38 -6.49 14.03
N ALA A 40 -23.39 -5.18 13.72
CA ALA A 40 -24.63 -4.45 13.36
C ALA A 40 -25.21 -4.93 12.02
N ALA A 41 -24.36 -5.23 11.03
CA ALA A 41 -24.79 -5.79 9.75
C ALA A 41 -25.34 -7.22 9.89
N ALA A 42 -24.77 -8.04 10.78
CA ALA A 42 -25.26 -9.39 11.07
C ALA A 42 -26.60 -9.37 11.85
N ALA A 43 -26.78 -8.42 12.76
CA ALA A 43 -28.05 -8.26 13.53
C ALA A 43 -29.19 -7.76 12.65
N ALA A 44 -28.93 -6.92 11.66
CA ALA A 44 -29.96 -6.45 10.73
C ALA A 44 -30.46 -7.54 9.77
N SER A 45 -29.68 -8.59 9.55
CA SER A 45 -30.05 -9.75 8.69
C SER A 45 -30.89 -10.83 9.41
N ALA A 46 -31.00 -10.76 10.75
CA ALA A 46 -31.63 -11.82 11.57
C ALA A 46 -33.13 -11.64 11.82
N THR A 47 -33.79 -10.63 11.26
CA THR A 47 -35.21 -10.32 11.55
C THR A 47 -36.20 -10.72 10.45
N ASN A 48 -35.91 -11.64 9.57
CA ASN A 48 -36.97 -12.25 8.74
C ASN A 48 -36.83 -13.77 8.74
N GLY A 49 -37.53 -14.41 9.67
CA GLY A 49 -37.64 -15.84 9.72
C GLY A 49 -38.61 -16.39 8.68
N SER A 50 -38.26 -17.47 8.05
CA SER A 50 -39.18 -18.58 7.75
C SER A 50 -38.37 -19.83 7.43
N LEU A 51 -38.85 -20.94 8.01
CA LEU A 51 -38.33 -22.30 7.94
C LEU A 51 -38.35 -22.89 6.51
N SER A 52 -37.26 -23.46 6.05
CA SER A 52 -37.22 -24.78 5.38
C SER A 52 -35.75 -25.13 5.01
N SER A 53 -35.30 -26.29 5.50
CA SER A 53 -34.07 -27.00 5.14
C SER A 53 -34.31 -27.87 3.88
N PRO A 54 -33.32 -28.55 3.27
CA PRO A 54 -31.89 -28.62 3.52
C PRO A 54 -30.98 -28.61 2.24
N LEU A 55 -29.64 -28.60 2.46
CA LEU A 55 -28.57 -29.11 1.61
C LEU A 55 -28.28 -28.40 0.28
N GLU A 56 -27.35 -27.45 0.35
CA GLU A 56 -26.22 -27.36 -0.57
C GLU A 56 -25.18 -26.38 -0.03
N ALA A 57 -23.93 -26.80 0.06
CA ALA A 57 -22.83 -25.95 0.51
C ALA A 57 -22.49 -24.94 -0.62
N PRO A 58 -22.46 -23.62 -0.34
CA PRO A 58 -22.04 -22.65 -1.33
C PRO A 58 -20.50 -22.61 -1.40
N PRO A 59 -19.92 -22.32 -2.58
CA PRO A 59 -18.50 -22.14 -2.74
C PRO A 59 -18.05 -20.90 -1.94
N HIS A 60 -16.95 -21.04 -1.23
CA HIS A 60 -16.33 -19.99 -0.44
C HIS A 60 -15.80 -18.87 -1.36
N SER A 61 -16.64 -17.92 -1.71
CA SER A 61 -16.23 -16.64 -2.27
C SER A 61 -16.02 -15.66 -1.13
N HIS A 62 -14.80 -15.55 -0.65
CA HIS A 62 -14.39 -14.44 0.21
C HIS A 62 -14.38 -13.15 -0.61
N HIS A 63 -15.53 -12.54 -0.82
CA HIS A 63 -15.62 -11.16 -1.25
C HIS A 63 -15.26 -10.26 -0.08
N HIS A 64 -13.96 -10.01 0.08
CA HIS A 64 -13.51 -8.84 0.82
C HIS A 64 -13.91 -7.61 -0.01
N THR A 65 -14.99 -6.94 0.36
CA THR A 65 -15.32 -5.60 -0.12
C THR A 65 -14.33 -4.61 0.53
N HIS A 66 -13.07 -4.65 0.11
CA HIS A 66 -12.17 -3.53 0.33
C HIS A 66 -12.64 -2.41 -0.60
N GLY A 67 -12.91 -1.23 -0.04
CA GLY A 67 -13.01 0.00 -0.83
C GLY A 67 -11.74 0.16 -1.69
N PRO A 68 -11.76 0.99 -2.73
CA PRO A 68 -10.62 1.10 -3.65
C PRO A 68 -9.36 1.42 -2.84
N THR A 69 -8.45 0.46 -2.79
CA THR A 69 -7.13 0.63 -2.18
C THR A 69 -6.43 1.71 -2.99
N GLN A 70 -6.10 2.83 -2.36
CA GLN A 70 -5.38 3.89 -3.04
C GLN A 70 -3.92 3.45 -3.19
N VAL A 71 -3.53 3.23 -4.43
CA VAL A 71 -2.22 2.74 -4.82
C VAL A 71 -1.53 3.78 -5.68
N PHE A 72 -0.29 4.02 -5.41
CA PHE A 72 0.62 4.81 -6.22
C PHE A 72 1.72 3.91 -6.78
N GLU A 73 2.28 4.30 -7.90
CA GLU A 73 3.44 3.60 -8.46
C GLU A 73 4.52 4.59 -8.91
N SER A 74 5.73 4.09 -8.96
CA SER A 74 6.89 4.77 -9.49
C SER A 74 7.97 3.76 -9.88
N GLN A 75 9.04 4.26 -10.44
CA GLN A 75 10.23 3.49 -10.75
C GLN A 75 11.45 4.23 -10.25
N THR A 76 12.45 3.54 -9.72
CA THR A 76 13.69 4.17 -9.29
C THR A 76 14.44 4.76 -10.50
N ASN A 77 14.97 5.96 -10.31
CA ASN A 77 15.82 6.64 -11.28
C ASN A 77 17.26 6.06 -11.27
N GLU A 78 18.18 6.67 -12.03
CA GLU A 78 19.59 6.26 -12.11
C GLU A 78 20.31 6.27 -10.75
N ASP A 79 19.85 7.12 -9.82
CA ASP A 79 20.38 7.16 -8.45
C ASP A 79 19.68 6.14 -7.51
N GLY A 80 18.84 5.25 -8.03
CA GLY A 80 18.08 4.30 -7.24
C GLY A 80 16.96 4.93 -6.40
N ARG A 81 16.49 6.16 -6.72
CA ARG A 81 15.57 6.93 -5.88
C ARG A 81 14.19 7.06 -6.50
N VAL A 82 13.17 7.00 -5.64
CA VAL A 82 11.81 7.46 -5.93
C VAL A 82 11.55 8.72 -5.11
N ALA A 83 11.23 9.81 -5.79
CA ALA A 83 10.94 11.10 -5.19
C ALA A 83 9.53 11.61 -5.49
N VAL A 84 8.86 11.04 -6.48
CA VAL A 84 7.51 11.41 -6.94
C VAL A 84 6.72 10.15 -7.22
N TRP A 85 5.45 10.15 -6.83
CA TRP A 85 4.52 9.05 -7.02
C TRP A 85 3.40 9.42 -7.99
N LEU A 86 3.03 8.49 -8.84
CA LEU A 86 1.91 8.61 -9.75
C LEU A 86 0.75 7.72 -9.27
N PRO A 87 -0.50 8.17 -9.35
CA PRO A 87 -1.64 7.32 -9.03
C PRO A 87 -1.62 6.06 -9.89
N TYR A 88 -1.71 4.90 -9.25
CA TYR A 88 -1.89 3.65 -9.98
C TYR A 88 -3.36 3.51 -10.38
N SER A 89 -3.62 3.37 -11.64
CA SER A 89 -4.93 3.06 -12.15
C SER A 89 -4.85 1.89 -13.13
N ALA A 90 -5.43 0.76 -12.75
CA ALA A 90 -5.71 -0.31 -13.69
C ALA A 90 -6.67 0.17 -14.81
N SER A 91 -7.36 1.29 -14.59
CA SER A 91 -8.26 1.95 -15.55
C SER A 91 -7.54 2.87 -16.53
N ASN A 92 -6.21 3.04 -16.46
CA ASN A 92 -5.47 3.84 -17.45
C ASN A 92 -5.61 3.29 -18.88
N ALA A 93 -6.09 2.07 -19.04
CA ALA A 93 -6.52 1.52 -20.34
C ALA A 93 -7.76 2.23 -20.92
N SER A 94 -8.55 2.95 -20.12
CA SER A 94 -9.75 3.69 -20.55
C SER A 94 -9.54 5.20 -20.66
N GLY A 95 -8.34 5.73 -20.39
CA GLY A 95 -8.01 7.15 -20.54
C GLY A 95 -8.48 8.07 -19.41
N ASP A 96 -9.15 7.55 -18.39
CA ASP A 96 -9.54 8.30 -17.20
C ASP A 96 -8.37 8.26 -16.18
N VAL A 97 -7.50 9.25 -16.23
CA VAL A 97 -6.40 9.40 -15.27
C VAL A 97 -6.96 10.06 -14.00
N PRO A 98 -6.91 9.41 -12.82
CA PRO A 98 -7.31 10.06 -11.59
C PRO A 98 -6.41 11.28 -11.32
N VAL A 99 -7.02 12.45 -11.13
CA VAL A 99 -6.30 13.71 -10.85
C VAL A 99 -6.20 13.90 -9.34
N TYR A 100 -5.41 13.06 -8.66
CA TYR A 100 -5.09 13.25 -7.25
C TYR A 100 -3.60 12.99 -7.02
N THR A 101 -3.04 13.68 -6.04
CA THR A 101 -1.64 13.55 -5.63
C THR A 101 -1.51 12.67 -4.40
N LEU A 102 -0.27 12.25 -4.07
CA LEU A 102 -0.01 11.56 -2.80
C LEU A 102 -0.39 12.46 -1.61
N ASP A 103 -0.15 13.76 -1.68
CA ASP A 103 -0.50 14.70 -0.60
C ASP A 103 -2.01 14.81 -0.39
N ASP A 104 -2.83 14.75 -1.44
CA ASP A 104 -4.30 14.73 -1.31
C ASP A 104 -4.77 13.49 -0.53
N VAL A 105 -4.19 12.34 -0.85
CA VAL A 105 -4.53 11.08 -0.17
C VAL A 105 -4.02 11.04 1.26
N LEU A 106 -2.80 11.51 1.51
CA LEU A 106 -2.25 11.65 2.86
C LEU A 106 -3.12 12.57 3.71
N GLY A 107 -3.48 13.75 3.20
CA GLY A 107 -4.33 14.72 3.91
C GLY A 107 -5.71 14.15 4.24
N LYS A 108 -6.33 13.42 3.30
CA LYS A 108 -7.61 12.75 3.54
C LYS A 108 -7.50 11.66 4.61
N ALA A 109 -6.49 10.78 4.51
CA ALA A 109 -6.27 9.71 5.48
C ALA A 109 -5.96 10.24 6.88
N GLU A 110 -5.21 11.33 6.97
CA GLU A 110 -4.92 12.04 8.22
C GLU A 110 -6.19 12.64 8.86
N ALA A 111 -7.06 13.25 8.04
CA ALA A 111 -8.33 13.80 8.51
C ALA A 111 -9.28 12.69 9.00
N GLU A 112 -9.37 11.56 8.29
CA GLU A 112 -10.16 10.40 8.69
C GLU A 112 -9.63 9.78 9.99
N ALA A 113 -8.31 9.65 10.14
CA ALA A 113 -7.69 9.15 11.36
C ALA A 113 -7.92 10.10 12.55
N ALA A 114 -7.91 11.40 12.33
CA ALA A 114 -8.23 12.41 13.35
C ALA A 114 -9.69 12.35 13.79
N ALA A 115 -10.62 12.11 12.87
CA ALA A 115 -12.04 11.97 13.18
C ALA A 115 -12.37 10.65 13.90
N ALA A 116 -11.63 9.58 13.63
CA ALA A 116 -11.86 8.27 14.23
C ALA A 116 -11.35 8.14 15.67
N SER A 117 -10.40 8.96 16.10
CA SER A 117 -9.82 8.94 17.45
C SER A 117 -9.60 10.36 17.98
N LEU A 118 -9.89 10.56 19.28
CA LEU A 118 -9.60 11.82 19.99
C LEU A 118 -8.08 12.07 20.00
N GLY A 119 -7.56 12.70 18.96
CA GLY A 119 -6.14 13.06 18.86
C GLY A 119 -5.41 12.60 17.59
N GLY A 120 -6.07 11.92 16.67
CA GLY A 120 -5.50 11.46 15.39
C GLY A 120 -4.36 10.44 15.59
N GLY A 121 -4.49 9.27 14.95
CA GLY A 121 -3.44 8.26 14.92
C GLY A 121 -2.61 8.34 13.63
N PRO A 122 -1.41 7.73 13.60
CA PRO A 122 -0.66 7.59 12.37
C PRO A 122 -1.40 6.70 11.38
N THR A 123 -1.34 7.02 10.10
CA THR A 123 -1.78 6.14 9.02
C THR A 123 -0.73 5.05 8.76
N THR A 124 -1.15 3.93 8.17
CA THR A 124 -0.24 2.82 7.84
C THR A 124 -0.12 2.69 6.33
N TRP A 125 1.10 2.55 5.85
CA TRP A 125 1.44 2.47 4.44
C TRP A 125 2.36 1.28 4.16
N THR A 126 2.27 0.72 2.96
CA THR A 126 3.16 -0.35 2.52
C THR A 126 3.86 0.05 1.22
N LEU A 127 5.17 -0.04 1.20
CA LEU A 127 5.99 -0.02 -0.02
C LEU A 127 6.19 -1.46 -0.49
N ARG A 128 5.92 -1.72 -1.78
CA ARG A 128 6.18 -3.00 -2.46
C ARG A 128 7.19 -2.79 -3.56
N PHE A 129 8.28 -3.51 -3.50
CA PHE A 129 9.40 -3.45 -4.43
C PHE A 129 9.41 -4.72 -5.29
N ASP A 130 9.34 -4.56 -6.63
CA ASP A 130 9.45 -5.66 -7.60
C ASP A 130 10.93 -6.07 -7.76
N THR A 131 11.37 -6.93 -6.86
CA THR A 131 12.75 -7.41 -6.82
C THR A 131 13.00 -8.49 -7.86
N ASP A 132 11.96 -9.26 -8.21
CA ASP A 132 12.06 -10.29 -9.23
C ASP A 132 12.26 -9.69 -10.63
N GLY A 133 11.50 -8.64 -10.94
CA GLY A 133 11.69 -7.89 -12.17
C GLY A 133 13.07 -7.22 -12.27
N TYR A 134 13.64 -6.77 -11.15
CA TYR A 134 14.97 -6.17 -11.11
C TYR A 134 16.10 -7.21 -11.32
N TYR A 135 15.97 -8.41 -10.76
CA TYR A 135 16.97 -9.49 -10.86
C TYR A 135 16.66 -10.53 -11.95
N ASP A 136 15.80 -10.24 -12.92
CA ASP A 136 15.44 -11.14 -14.01
C ASP A 136 14.99 -12.54 -13.55
N GLY A 137 14.13 -12.60 -12.54
CA GLY A 137 13.61 -13.85 -12.00
C GLY A 137 14.59 -14.62 -11.10
N LYS A 138 15.67 -13.98 -10.63
CA LYS A 138 16.72 -14.61 -9.80
C LYS A 138 16.67 -14.18 -8.33
N ALA A 139 15.70 -13.37 -7.94
CA ALA A 139 15.55 -12.97 -6.55
C ALA A 139 14.95 -14.10 -5.71
N PHE A 140 15.55 -14.40 -4.54
CA PHE A 140 14.96 -15.32 -3.57
C PHE A 140 13.64 -14.78 -3.00
N PHE A 141 13.57 -13.46 -2.78
CA PHE A 141 12.35 -12.73 -2.41
C PHE A 141 11.84 -12.01 -3.65
N PRO A 142 10.82 -12.52 -4.36
CA PRO A 142 10.34 -11.94 -5.62
C PRO A 142 9.70 -10.55 -5.45
N GLU A 143 9.19 -10.28 -4.26
CA GLU A 143 8.68 -9.00 -3.82
C GLU A 143 9.19 -8.72 -2.39
N VAL A 144 9.58 -7.47 -2.13
CA VAL A 144 9.83 -6.99 -0.77
C VAL A 144 8.72 -6.02 -0.39
N ALA A 145 8.02 -6.30 0.71
CA ALA A 145 6.98 -5.45 1.26
C ALA A 145 7.42 -4.84 2.60
N VAL A 146 7.41 -3.51 2.69
CA VAL A 146 7.77 -2.77 3.91
C VAL A 146 6.58 -1.96 4.38
N THR A 147 6.03 -2.33 5.53
CA THR A 147 4.90 -1.62 6.14
C THR A 147 5.39 -0.71 7.26
N PHE A 148 4.96 0.56 7.25
CA PHE A 148 5.39 1.57 8.21
C PHE A 148 4.27 2.55 8.55
N ARG A 149 4.45 3.32 9.62
CA ARG A 149 3.49 4.31 10.09
C ARG A 149 3.90 5.71 9.65
N VAL A 150 2.91 6.50 9.24
CA VAL A 150 3.07 7.88 8.79
C VAL A 150 2.25 8.79 9.71
N ALA A 151 2.93 9.63 10.48
CA ALA A 151 2.30 10.67 11.31
C ALA A 151 1.95 11.90 10.44
N ALA A 152 0.91 12.60 10.83
CA ALA A 152 0.43 13.79 10.11
C ALA A 152 1.54 14.83 9.91
N GLY A 153 1.63 15.36 8.70
CA GLY A 153 2.57 16.43 8.35
C GLY A 153 4.05 16.03 8.30
N GLN A 154 4.40 14.77 8.56
CA GLN A 154 5.79 14.31 8.57
C GLN A 154 6.26 13.80 7.21
N HIS A 155 7.58 13.91 6.96
CA HIS A 155 8.26 13.34 5.81
C HIS A 155 8.96 12.03 6.19
N TYR A 156 8.97 11.08 5.25
CA TYR A 156 9.56 9.78 5.45
C TYR A 156 10.45 9.38 4.28
N HIS A 157 11.60 8.82 4.63
CA HIS A 157 12.51 8.21 3.67
C HIS A 157 12.73 6.75 4.07
N VAL A 158 12.51 5.82 3.13
CA VAL A 158 12.61 4.38 3.37
C VAL A 158 13.68 3.80 2.47
N PRO A 159 14.93 3.66 2.95
CA PRO A 159 15.98 2.98 2.21
C PRO A 159 15.77 1.48 2.17
N LEU A 160 16.14 0.85 1.05
CA LEU A 160 16.20 -0.60 0.89
C LEU A 160 17.60 -0.98 0.42
N LEU A 161 18.32 -1.74 1.24
CA LEU A 161 19.55 -2.43 0.84
C LEU A 161 19.16 -3.79 0.29
N LEU A 162 19.39 -4.00 -0.99
CA LEU A 162 18.90 -5.16 -1.73
C LEU A 162 20.05 -6.04 -2.18
N ASN A 163 19.82 -7.35 -2.15
CA ASN A 163 20.72 -8.39 -2.62
C ASN A 163 19.82 -9.53 -3.16
N PRO A 164 20.25 -10.38 -4.11
CA PRO A 164 19.41 -11.47 -4.63
C PRO A 164 18.83 -12.41 -3.57
N PHE A 165 19.47 -12.55 -2.40
CA PHE A 165 19.10 -13.50 -1.34
C PHE A 165 18.72 -12.85 0.00
N SER A 166 18.80 -11.51 0.10
CA SER A 166 18.51 -10.79 1.34
C SER A 166 18.15 -9.34 1.08
N TYR A 167 17.52 -8.71 2.07
CA TYR A 167 17.31 -7.28 2.07
C TYR A 167 17.36 -6.73 3.50
N THR A 168 17.62 -5.44 3.60
CA THR A 168 17.56 -4.70 4.87
C THR A 168 16.91 -3.35 4.62
N THR A 169 16.09 -2.92 5.55
CA THR A 169 15.46 -1.60 5.53
C THR A 169 15.56 -0.92 6.87
N TYR A 170 15.47 0.41 6.87
CA TYR A 170 15.47 1.23 8.09
C TYR A 170 14.73 2.54 7.85
N ARG A 171 14.43 3.28 8.91
CA ARG A 171 13.92 4.64 8.77
C ARG A 171 15.08 5.57 8.44
N GLY A 172 15.10 6.07 7.21
CA GLY A 172 16.02 7.13 6.80
C GLY A 172 15.64 8.50 7.38
N SER A 173 16.55 9.44 7.27
CA SER A 173 16.37 10.85 7.69
C SER A 173 15.77 11.69 6.56
#